data_f99d8425c164117c353ad388b51cbd1e
#
_entry.id   f99d8425c164117c353ad388b51cbd1e
#
_cell.length_a   1.000
_cell.length_b   1.000
_cell.length_c   1.000
_cell.angle_alpha   90.00
_cell.angle_beta   90.00
_cell.angle_gamma   90.00
#
_symmetry.space_group_name_H-M   'P 1'
#
loop_
_entity.id
_entity.type
_entity.pdbx_description
1 polymer ?
#
loop_
_entity_poly.entity_id
_entity_poly.type
_entity_poly.pdbx_seq_one_letter_code
_entity_poly.pdbx_strand_id
1 'polypeptide(L)'
;MPFIVEKDTGLIPQVLSAILDECVNGVTLADPDMEDAPIVYANKAFERLTGYGQEDIIGFNCRFMQGEDREQDARQIISEAMKNSESVEVTLRNYKKDGTLFHNRLKITPLFDKKHRVIYYLGVQFDITEQVDASNEIKELNSLIEAMSPK
;
A
#
# COMPACT_ATOMS: atom_id res chain seq x y z
N MET A 1 18.08 -1.57 -11.51
CA MET A 1 18.73 -0.39 -10.91
C MET A 1 17.87 0.18 -9.81
N PRO A 2 18.42 0.43 -8.62
CA PRO A 2 17.67 1.12 -7.59
C PRO A 2 17.44 2.58 -8.01
N PHE A 3 16.28 3.11 -7.62
CA PHE A 3 16.02 4.53 -7.78
C PHE A 3 16.89 5.32 -6.80
N ILE A 4 17.70 6.23 -7.34
CA ILE A 4 18.55 7.10 -6.53
C ILE A 4 17.90 8.50 -6.56
N VAL A 5 17.54 8.99 -5.38
CA VAL A 5 16.92 10.30 -5.22
C VAL A 5 17.63 11.09 -4.13
N GLU A 6 17.56 12.42 -4.23
CA GLU A 6 18.01 13.28 -3.14
C GLU A 6 16.80 13.56 -2.24
N LYS A 7 17.00 13.43 -0.94
CA LYS A 7 15.96 13.75 0.01
C LYS A 7 15.76 15.27 0.02
N ASP A 8 14.62 15.70 -0.46
CA ASP A 8 14.25 17.09 -0.42
C ASP A 8 13.78 17.44 0.99
N THR A 9 14.14 18.63 1.47
CA THR A 9 13.86 19.07 2.83
C THR A 9 12.42 19.49 3.04
N GLY A 10 11.50 19.02 2.26
CA GLY A 10 10.12 19.20 2.62
C GLY A 10 9.07 19.19 1.54
N LEU A 11 9.39 19.25 0.25
CA LEU A 11 8.35 19.32 -0.77
C LEU A 11 8.69 18.47 -1.99
N ILE A 12 7.78 17.58 -2.34
CA ILE A 12 7.79 16.97 -3.66
C ILE A 12 7.54 18.09 -4.66
N PRO A 13 8.36 18.21 -5.72
CA PRO A 13 8.16 19.26 -6.72
C PRO A 13 6.73 19.26 -7.25
N GLN A 14 6.16 20.45 -7.43
CA GLN A 14 4.75 20.59 -7.86
C GLN A 14 4.43 19.84 -9.14
N VAL A 15 5.36 19.78 -10.08
CA VAL A 15 5.16 19.05 -11.34
C VAL A 15 5.01 17.56 -11.08
N LEU A 16 5.85 16.99 -10.21
CA LEU A 16 5.77 15.58 -9.86
C LEU A 16 4.46 15.28 -9.10
N SER A 17 4.09 16.15 -8.18
CA SER A 17 2.82 16.03 -7.46
C SER A 17 1.63 16.06 -8.42
N ALA A 18 1.63 16.95 -9.41
CA ALA A 18 0.58 17.01 -10.42
C ALA A 18 0.51 15.72 -11.25
N ILE A 19 1.66 15.17 -11.63
CA ILE A 19 1.72 13.90 -12.38
C ILE A 19 1.16 12.75 -11.52
N LEU A 20 1.55 12.67 -10.26
CA LEU A 20 1.08 11.63 -9.34
C LEU A 20 -0.42 11.75 -9.07
N ASP A 21 -0.97 12.97 -9.03
CA ASP A 21 -2.40 13.18 -8.82
C ASP A 21 -3.25 12.73 -10.03
N GLU A 22 -2.66 12.67 -11.21
CA GLU A 22 -3.34 12.11 -12.39
C GLU A 22 -3.25 10.59 -12.47
N CYS A 23 -2.47 9.94 -11.60
CA CYS A 23 -2.38 8.49 -11.57
C CYS A 23 -3.67 7.86 -11.04
N VAL A 24 -4.02 6.70 -11.60
CA VAL A 24 -5.19 5.93 -11.17
C VAL A 24 -4.95 5.24 -9.84
N ASN A 25 -3.71 4.82 -9.60
CA ASN A 25 -3.35 4.08 -8.41
C ASN A 25 -2.96 5.02 -7.27
N GLY A 26 -3.22 4.59 -6.04
CA GLY A 26 -2.76 5.30 -4.86
C GLY A 26 -1.24 5.24 -4.74
N VAL A 27 -0.60 6.39 -4.50
CA VAL A 27 0.85 6.48 -4.32
C VAL A 27 1.13 7.18 -3.01
N THR A 28 2.02 6.58 -2.21
CA THR A 28 2.45 7.14 -0.93
C THR A 28 3.96 7.13 -0.82
N LEU A 29 4.50 8.08 -0.04
CA LEU A 29 5.89 8.04 0.42
C LEU A 29 5.89 8.01 1.94
N ALA A 30 6.69 7.11 2.51
CA ALA A 30 6.93 7.04 3.94
C ALA A 30 8.39 7.39 4.22
N ASP A 31 8.64 8.07 5.34
CA ASP A 31 9.98 8.51 5.74
C ASP A 31 10.52 7.63 6.88
N PRO A 32 11.48 6.72 6.58
CA PRO A 32 12.02 5.82 7.60
C PRO A 32 12.91 6.52 8.63
N ASP A 33 13.36 7.75 8.35
CA ASP A 33 14.17 8.53 9.30
C ASP A 33 13.34 9.18 10.40
N MET A 34 12.03 9.24 10.22
CA MET A 34 11.10 9.75 11.23
C MET A 34 10.58 8.59 12.09
N GLU A 35 10.22 8.91 13.33
CA GLU A 35 9.67 7.91 14.24
C GLU A 35 8.45 7.21 13.62
N ASP A 36 8.48 5.88 13.62
CA ASP A 36 7.41 5.03 13.11
C ASP A 36 7.17 5.14 11.60
N ALA A 37 8.13 5.65 10.84
CA ALA A 37 8.09 5.74 9.38
C ALA A 37 6.72 6.24 8.86
N PRO A 38 6.34 7.49 9.15
CA PRO A 38 5.04 8.01 8.76
C PRO A 38 4.98 8.29 7.27
N ILE A 39 3.75 8.31 6.75
CA ILE A 39 3.47 8.80 5.40
C ILE A 39 3.74 10.31 5.38
N VAL A 40 4.55 10.75 4.43
CA VAL A 40 4.86 12.17 4.22
C VAL A 40 4.27 12.72 2.93
N TYR A 41 3.79 11.84 2.06
CA TYR A 41 3.11 12.21 0.82
C TYR A 41 2.07 11.14 0.46
N ALA A 42 0.92 11.59 -0.02
CA ALA A 42 -0.10 10.73 -0.61
C ALA A 42 -0.79 11.49 -1.75
N ASN A 43 -1.00 10.82 -2.87
CA ASN A 43 -1.67 11.43 -4.01
C ASN A 43 -3.20 11.41 -3.86
N LYS A 44 -3.90 12.09 -4.77
CA LYS A 44 -5.37 12.16 -4.75
C LYS A 44 -6.02 10.81 -4.96
N ALA A 45 -5.43 9.93 -5.76
CA ALA A 45 -5.94 8.59 -5.97
C ALA A 45 -5.98 7.79 -4.65
N PHE A 46 -4.98 7.98 -3.79
CA PHE A 46 -4.96 7.34 -2.47
C PHE A 46 -6.10 7.85 -1.58
N GLU A 47 -6.37 9.16 -1.62
CA GLU A 47 -7.52 9.73 -0.89
C GLU A 47 -8.84 9.14 -1.39
N ARG A 48 -9.03 9.04 -2.70
CA ARG A 48 -10.24 8.46 -3.29
C ARG A 48 -10.38 6.99 -2.94
N LEU A 49 -9.29 6.24 -3.00
CA LEU A 49 -9.29 4.82 -2.67
C LEU A 49 -9.69 4.55 -1.22
N THR A 50 -9.15 5.33 -0.30
CA THR A 50 -9.27 5.07 1.14
C THR A 50 -10.39 5.86 1.82
N GLY A 51 -10.81 6.95 1.22
CA GLY A 51 -11.76 7.88 1.85
C GLY A 51 -11.15 8.77 2.92
N TYR A 52 -9.87 8.62 3.22
CA TYR A 52 -9.15 9.48 4.16
C TYR A 52 -8.64 10.74 3.46
N GLY A 53 -8.65 11.87 4.17
CA GLY A 53 -8.04 13.12 3.69
C GLY A 53 -6.58 13.22 4.10
N GLN A 54 -5.89 14.25 3.59
CA GLN A 54 -4.47 14.48 3.90
C GLN A 54 -4.21 14.58 5.40
N GLU A 55 -5.10 15.23 6.14
CA GLU A 55 -5.00 15.39 7.58
C GLU A 55 -5.08 14.07 8.35
N ASP A 56 -5.70 13.06 7.76
CA ASP A 56 -5.81 11.72 8.35
C ASP A 56 -4.62 10.83 7.98
N ILE A 57 -3.92 11.15 6.90
CA ILE A 57 -2.90 10.30 6.29
C ILE A 57 -1.50 10.76 6.68
N ILE A 58 -1.21 12.04 6.48
CA ILE A 58 0.13 12.58 6.67
C ILE A 58 0.51 12.56 8.14
N GLY A 59 1.67 12.02 8.44
CA GLY A 59 2.18 11.88 9.81
C GLY A 59 1.87 10.55 10.48
N PHE A 60 1.13 9.68 9.81
CA PHE A 60 0.74 8.36 10.36
C PHE A 60 1.40 7.24 9.55
N ASN A 61 1.74 6.16 10.24
CA ASN A 61 2.19 4.94 9.58
C ASN A 61 1.01 4.30 8.85
N CYS A 62 1.25 3.79 7.64
CA CYS A 62 0.21 3.24 6.77
C CYS A 62 -0.57 2.06 7.38
N ARG A 63 -0.05 1.43 8.44
CA ARG A 63 -0.77 0.32 9.11
C ARG A 63 -2.07 0.76 9.78
N PHE A 64 -2.35 2.07 9.92
CA PHE A 64 -3.63 2.53 10.44
C PHE A 64 -4.81 2.02 9.61
N MET A 65 -4.59 1.76 8.31
CA MET A 65 -5.62 1.21 7.43
C MET A 65 -5.95 -0.25 7.72
N GLN A 66 -5.18 -0.94 8.54
CA GLN A 66 -5.48 -2.31 8.94
C GLN A 66 -6.53 -2.36 10.05
N GLY A 67 -6.78 -1.25 10.73
CA GLY A 67 -7.71 -1.19 11.85
C GLY A 67 -7.33 -2.20 12.94
N GLU A 68 -8.29 -3.01 13.34
CA GLU A 68 -8.07 -4.08 14.32
C GLU A 68 -7.61 -5.40 13.68
N ASP A 69 -7.63 -5.49 12.35
CA ASP A 69 -7.27 -6.68 11.58
C ASP A 69 -5.75 -6.78 11.41
N ARG A 70 -5.05 -7.02 12.51
CA ARG A 70 -3.59 -6.99 12.59
C ARG A 70 -2.92 -8.33 12.32
N GLU A 71 -3.68 -9.42 12.34
CA GLU A 71 -3.16 -10.77 12.13
C GLU A 71 -3.17 -11.10 10.64
N GLN A 72 -2.18 -10.57 9.93
CA GLN A 72 -2.02 -10.78 8.49
C GLN A 72 -0.57 -11.17 8.21
N ASP A 73 -0.37 -12.26 7.49
CA ASP A 73 0.97 -12.75 7.12
C ASP A 73 1.77 -11.71 6.35
N ALA A 74 1.08 -10.90 5.55
CA ALA A 74 1.70 -9.83 4.78
C ALA A 74 2.49 -8.85 5.65
N ARG A 75 2.08 -8.63 6.88
CA ARG A 75 2.79 -7.71 7.80
C ARG A 75 4.20 -8.17 8.09
N GLN A 76 4.39 -9.46 8.32
CA GLN A 76 5.71 -10.02 8.58
C GLN A 76 6.58 -9.98 7.32
N ILE A 77 5.99 -10.26 6.17
CA ILE A 77 6.69 -10.20 4.87
C ILE A 77 7.19 -8.77 4.62
N ILE A 78 6.37 -7.77 4.87
CA ILE A 78 6.74 -6.35 4.76
C ILE A 78 7.87 -6.02 5.74
N SER A 79 7.74 -6.41 6.98
CA SER A 79 8.72 -6.12 8.03
C SER A 79 10.10 -6.68 7.68
N GLU A 80 10.16 -7.91 7.19
CA GLU A 80 11.41 -8.54 6.77
C GLU A 80 12.03 -7.85 5.54
N ALA A 81 11.20 -7.50 4.55
CA ALA A 81 11.68 -6.79 3.37
C ALA A 81 12.25 -5.42 3.74
N MET A 82 11.60 -4.71 4.66
CA MET A 82 12.09 -3.41 5.14
C MET A 82 13.42 -3.54 5.88
N LYS A 83 13.59 -4.57 6.70
CA LYS A 83 14.87 -4.82 7.38
C LYS A 83 16.01 -5.07 6.40
N ASN A 84 15.71 -5.68 5.28
CA ASN A 84 16.70 -6.02 4.24
C ASN A 84 16.79 -4.95 3.15
N SER A 85 16.04 -3.86 3.26
CA SER A 85 15.96 -2.79 2.26
C SER A 85 15.63 -3.32 0.87
N GLU A 86 14.68 -4.25 0.80
CA GLU A 86 14.23 -4.91 -0.43
C GLU A 86 12.84 -4.46 -0.82
N SER A 87 12.53 -4.52 -2.12
CA SER A 87 11.17 -4.33 -2.62
C SER A 87 10.30 -5.52 -2.24
N VAL A 88 9.02 -5.26 -2.02
CA VAL A 88 8.05 -6.29 -1.67
C VAL A 88 6.69 -5.97 -2.28
N GLU A 89 5.95 -7.01 -2.63
CA GLU A 89 4.58 -6.88 -3.10
C GLU A 89 3.72 -7.89 -2.35
N VAL A 90 2.69 -7.40 -1.68
CA VAL A 90 1.79 -8.21 -0.84
C VAL A 90 0.36 -7.76 -1.01
N THR A 91 -0.58 -8.60 -0.64
CA THR A 91 -1.99 -8.23 -0.53
C THR A 91 -2.38 -8.11 0.93
N LEU A 92 -2.92 -6.95 1.29
CA LEU A 92 -3.39 -6.65 2.63
C LEU A 92 -4.90 -6.45 2.64
N ARG A 93 -5.54 -6.86 3.73
CA ARG A 93 -6.89 -6.39 4.03
C ARG A 93 -6.75 -5.03 4.67
N ASN A 94 -7.31 -4.03 4.01
CA ASN A 94 -7.35 -2.66 4.51
C ASN A 94 -8.80 -2.20 4.64
N TYR A 95 -8.99 -1.14 5.38
CA TYR A 95 -10.32 -0.60 5.68
C TYR A 95 -10.35 0.87 5.34
N LYS A 96 -11.36 1.26 4.57
CA LYS A 96 -11.61 2.66 4.24
C LYS A 96 -12.07 3.42 5.49
N LYS A 97 -12.10 4.74 5.41
CA LYS A 97 -12.54 5.58 6.53
C LYS A 97 -13.95 5.21 7.04
N ASP A 98 -14.83 4.78 6.14
CA ASP A 98 -16.18 4.34 6.50
C ASP A 98 -16.27 2.91 7.05
N GLY A 99 -15.13 2.23 7.18
CA GLY A 99 -15.05 0.86 7.67
C GLY A 99 -15.15 -0.21 6.60
N THR A 100 -15.33 0.15 5.33
CA THR A 100 -15.45 -0.80 4.23
C THR A 100 -14.11 -1.52 4.00
N LEU A 101 -14.15 -2.85 4.00
CA LEU A 101 -12.99 -3.69 3.66
C LEU A 101 -12.65 -3.55 2.18
N PHE A 102 -11.37 -3.40 1.88
CA PHE A 102 -10.87 -3.57 0.52
C PHE A 102 -9.56 -4.37 0.54
N HIS A 103 -9.31 -5.10 -0.53
CA HIS A 103 -8.08 -5.87 -0.69
C HIS A 103 -7.07 -5.00 -1.45
N ASN A 104 -6.01 -4.64 -0.76
CA ASN A 104 -4.98 -3.75 -1.26
C ASN A 104 -3.75 -4.54 -1.68
N ARG A 105 -3.48 -4.60 -2.97
CA ARG A 105 -2.20 -5.11 -3.46
C ARG A 105 -1.20 -3.97 -3.38
N LEU A 106 -0.29 -4.08 -2.43
CA LEU A 106 0.67 -3.03 -2.09
C LEU A 106 2.06 -3.44 -2.56
N LYS A 107 2.65 -2.59 -3.39
CA LYS A 107 4.06 -2.71 -3.75
C LYS A 107 4.84 -1.63 -3.01
N ILE A 108 5.82 -2.04 -2.23
CA ILE A 108 6.71 -1.14 -1.51
C ILE A 108 8.09 -1.22 -2.13
N THR A 109 8.65 -0.07 -2.48
CA THR A 109 9.98 0.05 -3.09
C THR A 109 10.82 1.01 -2.27
N PRO A 110 12.00 0.58 -1.78
CA PRO A 110 12.90 1.51 -1.11
C PRO A 110 13.54 2.45 -2.12
N LEU A 111 13.65 3.72 -1.75
CA LEU A 111 14.36 4.74 -2.53
C LEU A 111 15.65 5.09 -1.80
N PHE A 112 16.77 5.02 -2.52
CA PHE A 112 18.10 5.16 -1.94
C PHE A 112 18.72 6.50 -2.30
N ASP A 113 19.54 7.05 -1.41
CA ASP A 113 20.41 8.18 -1.72
C ASP A 113 21.73 7.68 -2.38
N LYS A 114 22.64 8.61 -2.69
CA LYS A 114 23.93 8.29 -3.32
C LYS A 114 24.83 7.42 -2.43
N LYS A 115 24.56 7.37 -1.12
CA LYS A 115 25.32 6.57 -0.15
C LYS A 115 24.64 5.22 0.15
N HIS A 116 23.67 4.81 -0.68
CA HIS A 116 22.87 3.58 -0.53
C HIS A 116 22.09 3.50 0.78
N ARG A 117 21.66 4.65 1.32
CA ARG A 117 20.75 4.68 2.47
C ARG A 117 19.33 4.82 1.95
N VAL A 118 18.41 4.08 2.56
CA VAL A 118 16.98 4.23 2.26
C VAL A 118 16.49 5.56 2.85
N ILE A 119 16.00 6.44 1.99
CA ILE A 119 15.51 7.75 2.42
C ILE A 119 13.99 7.84 2.39
N TYR A 120 13.33 7.04 1.56
CA TYR A 120 11.88 6.91 1.51
C TYR A 120 11.50 5.48 1.13
N TYR A 121 10.29 5.08 1.53
CA TYR A 121 9.62 3.93 0.96
C TYR A 121 8.47 4.42 0.08
N LEU A 122 8.52 4.04 -1.19
CA LEU A 122 7.45 4.30 -2.16
C LEU A 122 6.42 3.19 -2.07
N GLY A 123 5.16 3.54 -1.78
CA GLY A 123 4.05 2.60 -1.80
C GLY A 123 3.15 2.85 -3.00
N VAL A 124 2.82 1.81 -3.74
CA VAL A 124 1.82 1.87 -4.80
C VAL A 124 0.71 0.89 -4.47
N GLN A 125 -0.52 1.39 -4.38
CA GLN A 125 -1.68 0.64 -3.97
C GLN A 125 -2.57 0.33 -5.16
N PHE A 126 -3.01 -0.93 -5.24
CA PHE A 126 -3.97 -1.41 -6.24
C PHE A 126 -5.16 -2.02 -5.50
N ASP A 127 -6.36 -1.52 -5.76
CA ASP A 127 -7.57 -2.14 -5.23
C ASP A 127 -7.92 -3.35 -6.09
N ILE A 128 -7.75 -4.54 -5.53
CA ILE A 128 -8.05 -5.80 -6.20
C ILE A 128 -9.29 -6.49 -5.61
N THR A 129 -10.16 -5.73 -4.94
CA THR A 129 -11.34 -6.26 -4.26
C THR A 129 -12.25 -7.02 -5.22
N GLU A 130 -12.52 -6.45 -6.40
CA GLU A 130 -13.35 -7.12 -7.42
C GLU A 130 -12.77 -8.45 -7.85
N GLN A 131 -11.46 -8.51 -8.05
CA GLN A 131 -10.77 -9.73 -8.47
C GLN A 131 -10.81 -10.81 -7.37
N VAL A 132 -10.63 -10.40 -6.11
CA VAL A 132 -10.70 -11.32 -4.97
C VAL A 132 -12.13 -11.85 -4.80
N ASP A 133 -13.14 -11.00 -4.87
CA ASP A 133 -14.54 -11.39 -4.74
C ASP A 133 -14.94 -12.35 -5.87
N ALA A 134 -14.56 -12.07 -7.11
CA ALA A 134 -14.82 -12.94 -8.24
C ALA A 134 -14.15 -14.31 -8.08
N SER A 135 -12.90 -14.34 -7.59
CA SER A 135 -12.19 -15.58 -7.31
C SER A 135 -12.90 -16.42 -6.24
N ASN A 136 -13.39 -15.78 -5.19
CA ASN A 136 -14.12 -16.43 -4.11
C ASN A 136 -15.45 -17.01 -4.61
N GLU A 137 -16.19 -16.27 -5.44
CA GLU A 137 -17.43 -16.75 -6.07
C GLU A 137 -17.19 -18.01 -6.91
N ILE A 138 -16.12 -18.01 -7.70
CA ILE A 138 -15.75 -19.18 -8.52
C ILE A 138 -15.46 -20.38 -7.63
N LYS A 139 -14.72 -20.20 -6.53
CA LYS A 139 -14.43 -21.27 -5.58
C LYS A 139 -15.69 -21.83 -4.94
N GLU A 140 -16.64 -20.98 -4.56
CA GLU A 140 -17.92 -21.39 -3.98
C GLU A 140 -18.73 -22.21 -4.99
N LEU A 141 -18.82 -21.73 -6.24
CA LEU A 141 -19.52 -22.45 -7.31
C LEU A 141 -18.90 -23.81 -7.58
N ASN A 142 -17.58 -23.91 -7.63
CA ASN A 142 -16.89 -25.18 -7.82
C ASN A 142 -17.14 -26.15 -6.67
N SER A 143 -17.16 -25.66 -5.43
CA SER A 143 -17.46 -26.46 -4.25
C SER A 143 -18.89 -27.00 -4.30
N LEU A 144 -19.87 -26.19 -4.74
CA LEU A 144 -21.25 -26.62 -4.91
C LEU A 144 -21.37 -27.67 -6.00
N ILE A 145 -20.68 -27.49 -7.12
CA ILE A 145 -20.68 -28.47 -8.22
C ILE A 145 -20.11 -29.80 -7.76
N GLU A 146 -19.01 -29.82 -7.02
CA GLU A 146 -18.42 -31.01 -6.45
C GLU A 146 -19.37 -31.71 -5.49
N ALA A 147 -20.06 -30.94 -4.62
CA ALA A 147 -21.02 -31.50 -3.68
C ALA A 147 -22.25 -32.13 -4.36
N MET A 148 -22.59 -31.67 -5.56
CA MET A 148 -23.74 -32.14 -6.35
C MET A 148 -23.38 -33.26 -7.32
N SER A 149 -22.09 -33.54 -7.53
CA SER A 149 -21.67 -34.59 -8.47
C SER A 149 -21.93 -35.98 -7.89
N PRO A 150 -22.57 -36.88 -8.61
CA PRO A 150 -22.72 -38.25 -8.16
C PRO A 150 -21.37 -38.96 -8.15
N LYS A 151 -21.13 -39.73 -7.09
CA LYS A 151 -19.92 -40.53 -6.99
C LYS A 151 -20.03 -41.81 -7.80
#